data_b525cefa44a4f16e58ab9974e0c24ee5
#
_entry.id   b525cefa44a4f16e58ab9974e0c24ee5
#
_cell.length_a   1.000
_cell.length_b   1.000
_cell.length_c   1.000
_cell.angle_alpha   90.00
_cell.angle_beta   90.00
_cell.angle_gamma   90.00
#
_symmetry.space_group_name_H-M   'P 1'
#
loop_
_entity.id
_entity.type
_entity.pdbx_description
1 polymer ?
#
loop_
_entity_poly.entity_id
_entity_poly.type
_entity_poly.pdbx_seq_one_letter_code
_entity_poly.pdbx_strand_id
1 'polypeptide(L)'
;MPKDFNSKIFSKKRKQKYPRNIFFSYSGKNIDDKNFQYKDFRNSNSIHSSFKRCNFFGTLFQKSNLKYCCFSGAKFVGISFINCNFNGSRFIGTTFDNCIFKNCRFQKCKFKNAKFINTYIENSSFKNSFGLDFKKYSIKNLQKVDDLYLKELNNEYAGTNLSTFLNRINISRLLAIFSEEDIKSAFEAIKQNNKIKEAEYSHMLYKIYNKNANK
;
A
#
# COMPACT_ATOMS: atom_id res chain seq x y z
N MET A 1 17.03 1.42 32.88
CA MET A 1 16.33 0.61 31.85
C MET A 1 14.85 0.85 31.98
N PRO A 2 14.14 1.45 31.02
CA PRO A 2 12.70 1.59 31.09
C PRO A 2 12.07 0.24 30.80
N LYS A 3 11.28 -0.26 31.73
CA LYS A 3 10.54 -1.50 31.64
C LYS A 3 9.54 -1.43 30.48
N ASP A 4 9.54 -2.46 29.63
CA ASP A 4 8.63 -2.65 28.51
C ASP A 4 7.16 -2.57 28.95
N PHE A 5 6.57 -1.40 28.78
CA PHE A 5 5.15 -1.15 29.09
C PHE A 5 4.20 -1.85 28.11
N ASN A 6 4.75 -2.41 27.03
CA ASN A 6 3.96 -3.02 25.95
C ASN A 6 3.63 -4.50 26.13
N SER A 7 4.26 -5.23 27.08
CA SER A 7 4.01 -6.67 27.22
C SER A 7 2.74 -7.03 28.01
N LYS A 8 2.24 -6.13 28.87
CA LYS A 8 1.12 -6.44 29.78
C LYS A 8 -0.28 -6.07 29.27
N ILE A 9 -0.40 -5.17 28.29
CA ILE A 9 -1.74 -4.72 27.83
C ILE A 9 -2.39 -5.68 26.83
N PHE A 10 -1.65 -6.62 26.28
CA PHE A 10 -2.14 -7.51 25.20
C PHE A 10 -2.29 -8.98 25.60
N SER A 11 -2.21 -9.33 26.87
CA SER A 11 -2.22 -10.72 27.34
C SER A 11 -3.62 -11.35 27.47
N LYS A 12 -4.72 -10.68 27.07
CA LYS A 12 -6.07 -11.29 27.08
C LYS A 12 -6.61 -11.52 25.66
N LYS A 13 -6.26 -12.69 25.11
CA LYS A 13 -7.10 -13.64 24.36
C LYS A 13 -8.03 -13.05 23.28
N ARG A 14 -7.46 -12.79 22.10
CA ARG A 14 -8.05 -13.28 20.84
C ARG A 14 -6.91 -13.95 20.09
N LYS A 15 -7.04 -15.25 19.76
CA LYS A 15 -6.11 -15.92 18.85
C LYS A 15 -6.06 -15.10 17.56
N GLN A 16 -5.04 -14.28 17.43
CA GLN A 16 -4.87 -13.43 16.26
C GLN A 16 -4.56 -14.38 15.11
N LYS A 17 -5.44 -14.44 14.11
CA LYS A 17 -5.34 -15.36 12.96
C LYS A 17 -4.02 -15.22 12.18
N TYR A 18 -3.29 -14.12 12.43
CA TYR A 18 -1.99 -13.82 11.84
C TYR A 18 -1.05 -13.24 12.89
N PRO A 19 0.23 -13.63 12.91
CA PRO A 19 1.21 -13.08 13.85
C PRO A 19 1.35 -11.56 13.61
N ARG A 20 1.55 -10.82 14.71
CA ARG A 20 1.82 -9.39 14.66
C ARG A 20 3.20 -9.16 14.08
N ASN A 21 3.32 -8.22 13.16
CA ASN A 21 4.62 -7.77 12.69
C ASN A 21 5.25 -6.82 13.75
N ILE A 22 6.07 -7.39 14.61
CA ILE A 22 6.73 -6.62 15.69
C ILE A 22 7.87 -5.75 15.18
N PHE A 23 8.50 -6.10 14.05
CA PHE A 23 9.65 -5.39 13.49
C PHE A 23 9.29 -4.00 12.95
N PHE A 24 8.07 -3.84 12.43
CA PHE A 24 7.57 -2.58 11.88
C PHE A 24 6.37 -2.03 12.66
N SER A 25 6.34 -2.24 13.97
CA SER A 25 5.35 -1.70 14.89
C SER A 25 6.00 -0.63 15.77
N TYR A 26 5.58 0.64 15.58
CA TYR A 26 6.25 1.83 16.14
C TYR A 26 5.34 2.66 17.03
N SER A 27 4.43 2.04 17.78
CA SER A 27 3.46 2.79 18.60
C SER A 27 4.13 3.84 19.50
N GLY A 28 3.67 5.10 19.37
CA GLY A 28 4.14 6.24 20.14
C GLY A 28 5.55 6.72 19.78
N LYS A 29 6.13 6.29 18.64
CA LYS A 29 7.51 6.64 18.26
C LYS A 29 7.57 7.73 17.19
N ASN A 30 8.65 8.49 17.21
CA ASN A 30 9.03 9.41 16.14
C ASN A 30 10.03 8.70 15.21
N ILE A 31 9.63 8.49 13.94
CA ILE A 31 10.40 7.76 12.92
C ILE A 31 10.52 8.64 11.66
N ASP A 32 10.57 9.95 11.82
CA ASP A 32 10.61 10.89 10.71
C ASP A 32 11.86 10.70 9.83
N ASP A 33 11.77 11.11 8.56
CA ASP A 33 12.87 11.17 7.59
C ASP A 33 13.51 9.79 7.26
N LYS A 34 12.79 8.68 7.47
CA LYS A 34 13.32 7.33 7.20
C LYS A 34 12.89 6.80 5.84
N ASN A 35 13.75 5.94 5.30
CA ASN A 35 13.47 5.18 4.09
C ASN A 35 12.94 3.80 4.46
N PHE A 36 11.67 3.54 4.10
CA PHE A 36 10.99 2.27 4.29
C PHE A 36 10.70 1.55 2.97
N GLN A 37 11.46 1.84 1.93
CA GLN A 37 11.31 1.15 0.64
C GLN A 37 11.31 -0.37 0.83
N TYR A 38 10.35 -1.05 0.20
CA TYR A 38 10.21 -2.52 0.20
C TYR A 38 10.08 -3.17 1.58
N LYS A 39 9.78 -2.41 2.62
CA LYS A 39 9.59 -2.97 3.97
C LYS A 39 8.19 -3.54 4.15
N ASP A 40 8.07 -4.52 5.04
CA ASP A 40 6.83 -5.22 5.31
C ASP A 40 6.15 -4.71 6.59
N PHE A 41 5.13 -3.87 6.41
CA PHE A 41 4.29 -3.35 7.50
C PHE A 41 2.97 -4.13 7.65
N ARG A 42 2.81 -5.29 7.04
CA ARG A 42 1.59 -6.08 7.21
C ARG A 42 1.38 -6.46 8.67
N ASN A 43 0.12 -6.34 9.13
CA ASN A 43 -0.27 -6.58 10.54
C ASN A 43 0.49 -5.71 11.56
N SER A 44 1.12 -4.62 11.14
CA SER A 44 1.83 -3.70 12.03
C SER A 44 0.86 -2.92 12.92
N ASN A 45 1.35 -2.47 14.07
CA ASN A 45 0.64 -1.58 14.95
C ASN A 45 1.53 -0.39 15.31
N SER A 46 1.21 0.78 14.76
CA SER A 46 2.03 1.98 14.87
C SER A 46 1.15 3.18 15.27
N ILE A 47 0.30 2.99 16.27
CA ILE A 47 -0.63 4.03 16.75
C ILE A 47 0.15 5.20 17.36
N HIS A 48 -0.31 6.45 17.11
CA HIS A 48 0.28 7.67 17.65
C HIS A 48 1.77 7.89 17.27
N SER A 49 2.19 7.41 16.10
CA SER A 49 3.58 7.54 15.65
C SER A 49 3.73 8.64 14.61
N SER A 50 4.94 9.19 14.50
CA SER A 50 5.31 10.13 13.46
C SER A 50 6.17 9.46 12.40
N PHE A 51 5.78 9.65 11.13
CA PHE A 51 6.46 9.19 9.92
C PHE A 51 6.57 10.34 8.90
N LYS A 52 6.85 11.55 9.38
CA LYS A 52 6.96 12.71 8.49
C LYS A 52 8.11 12.53 7.51
N ARG A 53 7.87 12.93 6.26
CA ARG A 53 8.86 12.91 5.18
C ARG A 53 9.49 11.54 4.93
N CYS A 54 8.85 10.45 5.40
CA CYS A 54 9.29 9.09 5.13
C CYS A 54 8.99 8.70 3.69
N ASN A 55 9.83 7.80 3.15
CA ASN A 55 9.65 7.19 1.84
C ASN A 55 9.16 5.75 1.98
N PHE A 56 7.99 5.47 1.41
CA PHE A 56 7.34 4.16 1.45
C PHE A 56 7.17 3.57 0.04
N PHE A 57 8.18 3.63 -0.80
CA PHE A 57 8.12 3.06 -2.14
C PHE A 57 7.99 1.52 -2.05
N GLY A 58 6.98 0.93 -2.71
CA GLY A 58 6.75 -0.52 -2.75
C GLY A 58 6.59 -1.21 -1.39
N THR A 59 6.25 -0.47 -0.35
CA THR A 59 6.07 -0.99 1.03
C THR A 59 4.77 -1.78 1.12
N LEU A 60 4.76 -2.87 1.89
CA LEU A 60 3.56 -3.67 2.12
C LEU A 60 2.75 -3.15 3.31
N PHE A 61 1.47 -2.81 3.06
CA PHE A 61 0.53 -2.37 4.09
C PHE A 61 -0.78 -3.14 3.99
N GLN A 62 -0.89 -4.25 4.70
CA GLN A 62 -2.12 -5.02 4.80
C GLN A 62 -2.50 -5.23 6.26
N LYS A 63 -3.77 -4.96 6.62
CA LYS A 63 -4.29 -5.10 8.00
C LYS A 63 -3.48 -4.32 9.05
N SER A 64 -2.85 -3.23 8.65
CA SER A 64 -2.04 -2.38 9.53
C SER A 64 -2.90 -1.41 10.30
N ASN A 65 -2.57 -1.21 11.57
CA ASN A 65 -3.21 -0.23 12.45
C ASN A 65 -2.32 1.00 12.61
N LEU A 66 -2.70 2.07 11.91
CA LEU A 66 -1.92 3.30 11.76
C LEU A 66 -2.73 4.51 12.25
N LYS A 67 -3.55 4.32 13.29
CA LYS A 67 -4.41 5.38 13.84
C LYS A 67 -3.57 6.49 14.48
N TYR A 68 -4.03 7.73 14.30
CA TYR A 68 -3.45 8.93 14.89
C TYR A 68 -1.98 9.15 14.52
N CYS A 69 -1.53 8.60 13.39
CA CYS A 69 -0.17 8.79 12.90
C CYS A 69 -0.02 10.11 12.14
N CYS A 70 1.21 10.61 12.07
CA CYS A 70 1.57 11.75 11.25
C CYS A 70 2.40 11.30 10.05
N PHE A 71 1.83 11.44 8.84
CA PHE A 71 2.49 11.15 7.56
C PHE A 71 2.75 12.43 6.74
N SER A 72 2.81 13.59 7.40
CA SER A 72 2.97 14.86 6.68
C SER A 72 4.24 14.86 5.84
N GLY A 73 4.11 15.20 4.54
CA GLY A 73 5.22 15.20 3.59
C GLY A 73 5.75 13.82 3.19
N ALA A 74 5.17 12.71 3.67
CA ALA A 74 5.58 11.37 3.29
C ALA A 74 5.24 11.06 1.83
N LYS A 75 5.98 10.13 1.22
CA LYS A 75 5.77 9.64 -0.13
C LYS A 75 5.38 8.15 -0.10
N PHE A 76 4.24 7.85 -0.66
CA PHE A 76 3.74 6.49 -0.87
C PHE A 76 3.65 6.24 -2.38
N VAL A 77 4.44 5.30 -2.90
CA VAL A 77 4.47 4.98 -4.33
C VAL A 77 4.27 3.48 -4.53
N GLY A 78 3.31 3.12 -5.39
CA GLY A 78 3.05 1.74 -5.80
C GLY A 78 2.49 0.85 -4.69
N ILE A 79 1.76 1.39 -3.73
CA ILE A 79 1.33 0.67 -2.54
C ILE A 79 -0.13 0.24 -2.63
N SER A 80 -0.38 -1.01 -2.25
CA SER A 80 -1.73 -1.53 -2.01
C SER A 80 -2.04 -1.55 -0.51
N PHE A 81 -2.83 -0.56 -0.07
CA PHE A 81 -3.36 -0.51 1.29
C PHE A 81 -4.64 -1.33 1.36
N ILE A 82 -4.61 -2.47 2.04
CA ILE A 82 -5.77 -3.36 2.14
C ILE A 82 -6.14 -3.54 3.61
N ASN A 83 -7.41 -3.24 3.95
CA ASN A 83 -7.92 -3.36 5.31
C ASN A 83 -7.12 -2.56 6.37
N CYS A 84 -6.53 -1.42 5.99
CA CYS A 84 -5.74 -0.58 6.89
C CYS A 84 -6.62 0.42 7.65
N ASN A 85 -6.18 0.76 8.87
CA ASN A 85 -6.88 1.73 9.70
C ASN A 85 -6.00 2.96 9.96
N PHE A 86 -6.38 4.09 9.36
CA PHE A 86 -5.70 5.39 9.46
C PHE A 86 -6.50 6.43 10.25
N ASN A 87 -7.55 6.03 10.96
CA ASN A 87 -8.43 6.99 11.63
C ASN A 87 -7.65 8.01 12.47
N GLY A 88 -7.99 9.29 12.31
CA GLY A 88 -7.38 10.41 13.03
C GLY A 88 -5.98 10.82 12.56
N SER A 89 -5.47 10.22 11.48
CA SER A 89 -4.12 10.48 10.99
C SER A 89 -4.03 11.75 10.14
N ARG A 90 -2.80 12.27 10.00
CA ARG A 90 -2.48 13.49 9.24
C ARG A 90 -1.68 13.15 7.99
N PHE A 91 -2.17 13.59 6.84
CA PHE A 91 -1.55 13.42 5.52
C PHE A 91 -1.30 14.76 4.84
N ILE A 92 -0.87 15.77 5.60
CA ILE A 92 -0.64 17.13 5.09
C ILE A 92 0.56 17.11 4.14
N GLY A 93 0.36 17.52 2.87
CA GLY A 93 1.41 17.51 1.86
C GLY A 93 1.93 16.11 1.49
N THR A 94 1.23 15.04 1.87
CA THR A 94 1.56 13.67 1.53
C THR A 94 1.30 13.39 0.05
N THR A 95 2.17 12.63 -0.59
CA THR A 95 1.96 12.15 -1.96
C THR A 95 1.61 10.67 -1.95
N PHE A 96 0.49 10.33 -2.61
CA PHE A 96 0.09 8.98 -2.95
C PHE A 96 0.17 8.84 -4.47
N ASP A 97 1.07 8.02 -4.95
CA ASP A 97 1.32 7.81 -6.37
C ASP A 97 1.18 6.32 -6.69
N ASN A 98 0.36 5.99 -7.68
CA ASN A 98 0.04 4.62 -8.05
C ASN A 98 -0.40 3.73 -6.88
N CYS A 99 -1.18 4.27 -5.95
CA CYS A 99 -1.66 3.57 -4.77
C CYS A 99 -3.08 3.02 -4.95
N ILE A 100 -3.39 1.94 -4.22
CA ILE A 100 -4.76 1.45 -4.02
C ILE A 100 -5.12 1.55 -2.54
N PHE A 101 -6.32 2.03 -2.25
CA PHE A 101 -6.94 1.92 -0.94
C PHE A 101 -8.18 1.04 -1.02
N LYS A 102 -8.11 -0.18 -0.49
CA LYS A 102 -9.22 -1.12 -0.47
C LYS A 102 -9.65 -1.44 0.96
N ASN A 103 -10.92 -1.21 1.28
CA ASN A 103 -11.49 -1.44 2.60
C ASN A 103 -10.74 -0.70 3.74
N CYS A 104 -10.23 0.50 3.48
CA CYS A 104 -9.47 1.28 4.44
C CYS A 104 -10.36 2.27 5.21
N ARG A 105 -9.91 2.68 6.40
CA ARG A 105 -10.60 3.66 7.23
C ARG A 105 -9.75 4.90 7.42
N PHE A 106 -10.29 6.06 6.98
CA PHE A 106 -9.66 7.38 7.08
C PHE A 106 -10.55 8.38 7.84
N GLN A 107 -11.33 7.93 8.80
CA GLN A 107 -12.23 8.82 9.53
C GLN A 107 -11.44 9.86 10.31
N LYS A 108 -11.91 11.12 10.28
CA LYS A 108 -11.29 12.26 10.98
C LYS A 108 -9.82 12.52 10.59
N CYS A 109 -9.44 12.18 9.35
CA CYS A 109 -8.10 12.45 8.82
C CYS A 109 -7.97 13.87 8.24
N LYS A 110 -6.73 14.36 8.14
CA LYS A 110 -6.39 15.67 7.55
C LYS A 110 -5.54 15.49 6.31
N PHE A 111 -6.04 15.98 5.14
CA PHE A 111 -5.40 15.81 3.82
C PHE A 111 -5.01 17.13 3.15
N LYS A 112 -4.85 18.24 3.91
CA LYS A 112 -4.47 19.52 3.32
C LYS A 112 -3.24 19.37 2.42
N ASN A 113 -3.34 19.79 1.14
CA ASN A 113 -2.29 19.69 0.13
C ASN A 113 -1.81 18.26 -0.16
N ALA A 114 -2.54 17.22 0.21
CA ALA A 114 -2.22 15.85 -0.20
C ALA A 114 -2.45 15.68 -1.71
N LYS A 115 -1.55 14.94 -2.36
CA LYS A 115 -1.61 14.63 -3.81
C LYS A 115 -1.95 13.16 -3.99
N PHE A 116 -2.91 12.89 -4.88
CA PHE A 116 -3.31 11.54 -5.29
C PHE A 116 -3.10 11.46 -6.80
N ILE A 117 -2.08 10.73 -7.22
CA ILE A 117 -1.70 10.55 -8.63
C ILE A 117 -1.97 9.09 -8.96
N ASN A 118 -2.70 8.79 -10.03
CA ASN A 118 -3.06 7.42 -10.45
C ASN A 118 -3.50 6.52 -9.27
N THR A 119 -4.20 7.09 -8.30
CA THR A 119 -4.57 6.41 -7.06
C THR A 119 -6.04 6.02 -7.10
N TYR A 120 -6.32 4.77 -6.74
CA TYR A 120 -7.65 4.18 -6.73
C TYR A 120 -8.15 3.94 -5.30
N ILE A 121 -9.44 4.22 -5.09
CA ILE A 121 -10.09 4.10 -3.78
C ILE A 121 -11.32 3.21 -3.93
N GLU A 122 -11.33 2.08 -3.22
CA GLU A 122 -12.42 1.11 -3.22
C GLU A 122 -12.90 0.85 -1.78
N ASN A 123 -14.22 0.91 -1.56
CA ASN A 123 -14.87 0.56 -0.29
C ASN A 123 -14.19 1.17 0.96
N SER A 124 -13.62 2.37 0.83
CA SER A 124 -12.90 3.03 1.91
C SER A 124 -13.68 4.22 2.47
N SER A 125 -13.63 4.40 3.80
CA SER A 125 -14.42 5.43 4.50
C SER A 125 -13.57 6.64 4.86
N PHE A 126 -14.04 7.83 4.45
CA PHE A 126 -13.42 9.13 4.74
C PHE A 126 -14.33 10.03 5.60
N LYS A 127 -15.23 9.44 6.38
CA LYS A 127 -16.19 10.19 7.20
C LYS A 127 -15.48 11.20 8.09
N ASN A 128 -15.96 12.45 8.08
CA ASN A 128 -15.43 13.56 8.88
C ASN A 128 -13.94 13.89 8.60
N SER A 129 -13.43 13.53 7.42
CA SER A 129 -12.10 13.93 6.97
C SER A 129 -12.18 15.20 6.13
N PHE A 130 -11.12 15.99 6.12
CA PHE A 130 -11.08 17.29 5.46
C PHE A 130 -9.77 17.57 4.73
N GLY A 131 -9.84 18.55 3.83
CA GLY A 131 -8.71 18.93 3.00
C GLY A 131 -8.51 18.05 1.79
N LEU A 132 -9.52 17.27 1.39
CA LEU A 132 -9.55 16.45 0.21
C LEU A 132 -10.75 16.80 -0.66
N ASP A 133 -10.52 17.06 -1.93
CA ASP A 133 -11.56 17.13 -2.94
C ASP A 133 -11.71 15.77 -3.61
N PHE A 134 -12.62 14.94 -3.08
CA PHE A 134 -12.87 13.60 -3.61
C PHE A 134 -13.35 13.59 -5.06
N LYS A 135 -13.98 14.67 -5.56
CA LYS A 135 -14.45 14.77 -6.95
C LYS A 135 -13.27 14.83 -7.92
N LYS A 136 -12.14 15.40 -7.48
CA LYS A 136 -10.92 15.55 -8.27
C LYS A 136 -10.16 14.23 -8.43
N TYR A 137 -10.30 13.30 -7.50
CA TYR A 137 -9.49 12.07 -7.42
C TYR A 137 -10.30 10.79 -7.73
N SER A 138 -11.35 10.91 -8.52
CA SER A 138 -12.10 9.74 -8.99
C SER A 138 -11.32 8.95 -10.06
N ILE A 139 -11.73 7.70 -10.28
CA ILE A 139 -11.21 6.70 -11.23
C ILE A 139 -10.85 7.23 -12.63
N LYS A 140 -11.30 8.41 -13.02
CA LYS A 140 -11.11 9.00 -14.35
C LYS A 140 -9.64 9.27 -14.72
N ASN A 141 -8.71 9.22 -13.80
CA ASN A 141 -7.29 9.54 -14.00
C ASN A 141 -6.39 8.31 -14.12
N LEU A 142 -6.95 7.10 -14.21
CA LEU A 142 -6.16 5.91 -14.52
C LEU A 142 -5.74 5.93 -15.99
N GLN A 143 -4.50 5.53 -16.26
CA GLN A 143 -4.00 5.32 -17.61
C GLN A 143 -4.95 4.35 -18.34
N LYS A 144 -5.29 4.65 -19.59
CA LYS A 144 -6.10 3.73 -20.38
C LYS A 144 -5.31 2.44 -20.60
N VAL A 145 -5.91 1.33 -20.26
CA VAL A 145 -5.40 0.00 -20.59
C VAL A 145 -6.12 -0.43 -21.86
N ASP A 146 -5.37 -0.89 -22.83
CA ASP A 146 -5.93 -1.49 -24.03
C ASP A 146 -6.70 -2.76 -23.63
N ASP A 147 -7.92 -2.88 -24.13
CA ASP A 147 -8.77 -4.03 -23.86
C ASP A 147 -8.22 -5.33 -24.47
N LEU A 148 -7.52 -5.21 -25.60
CA LEU A 148 -6.86 -6.34 -26.24
C LEU A 148 -5.71 -6.85 -25.37
N TYR A 149 -4.83 -5.94 -24.91
CA TYR A 149 -3.72 -6.28 -24.02
C TYR A 149 -4.19 -6.92 -22.70
N LEU A 150 -5.24 -6.37 -22.08
CA LEU A 150 -5.80 -6.96 -20.89
C LEU A 150 -6.40 -8.36 -21.14
N LYS A 151 -7.03 -8.56 -22.30
CA LYS A 151 -7.57 -9.87 -22.72
C LYS A 151 -6.45 -10.88 -22.96
N GLU A 152 -5.36 -10.48 -23.60
CA GLU A 152 -4.18 -11.33 -23.81
C GLU A 152 -3.58 -11.78 -22.49
N LEU A 153 -3.33 -10.86 -21.56
CA LEU A 153 -2.84 -11.18 -20.23
C LEU A 153 -3.77 -12.15 -19.48
N ASN A 154 -5.08 -11.93 -19.52
CA ASN A 154 -6.03 -12.80 -18.86
C ASN A 154 -6.05 -14.22 -19.47
N ASN A 155 -5.86 -14.35 -20.79
CA ASN A 155 -5.75 -15.65 -21.44
C ASN A 155 -4.43 -16.35 -21.11
N GLU A 156 -3.31 -15.63 -21.15
CA GLU A 156 -1.96 -16.13 -20.89
C GLU A 156 -1.77 -16.64 -19.46
N TYR A 157 -2.40 -15.95 -18.50
CA TYR A 157 -2.29 -16.28 -17.07
C TYR A 157 -3.57 -16.88 -16.48
N ALA A 158 -4.49 -17.38 -17.31
CA ALA A 158 -5.70 -18.06 -16.87
C ALA A 158 -5.38 -19.25 -15.96
N GLY A 159 -6.12 -19.41 -14.86
CA GLY A 159 -5.92 -20.50 -13.89
C GLY A 159 -4.66 -20.38 -13.03
N THR A 160 -3.86 -19.33 -13.20
CA THR A 160 -2.70 -19.07 -12.35
C THR A 160 -3.07 -18.24 -11.11
N ASN A 161 -2.13 -18.12 -10.17
CA ASN A 161 -2.26 -17.22 -9.01
C ASN A 161 -2.38 -15.73 -9.38
N LEU A 162 -2.06 -15.35 -10.62
CA LEU A 162 -2.20 -13.98 -11.15
C LEU A 162 -3.61 -13.65 -11.60
N SER A 163 -4.46 -14.62 -11.90
CA SER A 163 -5.77 -14.41 -12.51
C SER A 163 -6.68 -13.43 -11.76
N THR A 164 -6.62 -13.40 -10.43
CA THR A 164 -7.38 -12.45 -9.59
C THR A 164 -6.80 -11.04 -9.59
N PHE A 165 -5.52 -10.90 -9.91
CA PHE A 165 -4.82 -9.62 -9.97
C PHE A 165 -5.00 -8.92 -11.32
N LEU A 166 -5.19 -9.66 -12.41
CA LEU A 166 -5.28 -9.17 -13.78
C LEU A 166 -6.62 -8.45 -14.02
N ASN A 167 -6.69 -7.21 -13.61
CA ASN A 167 -7.81 -6.32 -13.87
C ASN A 167 -7.31 -4.97 -14.36
N ARG A 168 -8.21 -4.22 -15.02
CA ARG A 168 -7.89 -2.91 -15.63
C ARG A 168 -7.18 -1.96 -14.66
N ILE A 169 -7.57 -1.92 -13.39
CA ILE A 169 -7.02 -1.01 -12.38
C ILE A 169 -5.57 -1.37 -12.07
N ASN A 170 -5.29 -2.64 -11.81
CA ASN A 170 -3.95 -3.10 -11.49
C ASN A 170 -3.00 -2.93 -12.67
N ILE A 171 -3.43 -3.29 -13.87
CA ILE A 171 -2.61 -3.16 -15.09
C ILE A 171 -2.34 -1.69 -15.42
N SER A 172 -3.36 -0.83 -15.36
CA SER A 172 -3.16 0.62 -15.55
C SER A 172 -2.12 1.22 -14.61
N ARG A 173 -2.09 0.76 -13.35
CA ARG A 173 -1.10 1.22 -12.37
C ARG A 173 0.31 0.73 -12.69
N LEU A 174 0.42 -0.49 -13.18
CA LEU A 174 1.73 -1.05 -13.58
C LEU A 174 2.26 -0.35 -14.82
N LEU A 175 1.44 -0.17 -15.85
CA LEU A 175 1.81 0.54 -17.08
C LEU A 175 2.18 2.01 -16.86
N ALA A 176 1.74 2.61 -15.75
CA ALA A 176 2.16 3.96 -15.38
C ALA A 176 3.65 4.04 -14.91
N ILE A 177 4.30 2.90 -14.67
CA ILE A 177 5.65 2.84 -14.07
C ILE A 177 6.57 1.90 -14.86
N PHE A 178 6.05 0.83 -15.41
CA PHE A 178 6.79 -0.25 -16.05
C PHE A 178 6.41 -0.37 -17.52
N SER A 179 7.34 -0.85 -18.36
CA SER A 179 7.03 -1.29 -19.71
C SER A 179 6.19 -2.59 -19.68
N GLU A 180 5.53 -2.91 -20.80
CA GLU A 180 4.81 -4.18 -20.93
C GLU A 180 5.75 -5.39 -20.78
N GLU A 181 6.98 -5.27 -21.29
CA GLU A 181 8.02 -6.31 -21.18
C GLU A 181 8.43 -6.57 -19.72
N ASP A 182 8.64 -5.50 -18.94
CA ASP A 182 8.94 -5.59 -17.51
C ASP A 182 7.79 -6.28 -16.76
N ILE A 183 6.55 -5.93 -17.10
CA ILE A 183 5.35 -6.52 -16.48
C ILE A 183 5.26 -8.01 -16.80
N LYS A 184 5.43 -8.43 -18.05
CA LYS A 184 5.40 -9.82 -18.46
C LYS A 184 6.52 -10.62 -17.81
N SER A 185 7.76 -10.11 -17.81
CA SER A 185 8.90 -10.74 -17.15
C SER A 185 8.65 -10.98 -15.65
N ALA A 186 8.07 -10.00 -14.97
CA ALA A 186 7.74 -10.11 -13.57
C ALA A 186 6.59 -11.07 -13.30
N PHE A 187 5.58 -11.13 -14.18
CA PHE A 187 4.47 -12.08 -14.07
C PHE A 187 4.93 -13.54 -14.23
N GLU A 188 5.87 -13.80 -15.12
CA GLU A 188 6.46 -15.15 -15.24
C GLU A 188 7.18 -15.55 -13.95
N ALA A 189 7.95 -14.66 -13.33
CA ALA A 189 8.60 -14.93 -12.05
C ALA A 189 7.60 -15.18 -10.90
N ILE A 190 6.46 -14.48 -10.92
CA ILE A 190 5.38 -14.69 -9.94
C ILE A 190 4.63 -16.01 -10.19
N LYS A 191 4.36 -16.36 -11.45
CA LYS A 191 3.72 -17.61 -11.85
C LYS A 191 4.48 -18.84 -11.37
N GLN A 192 5.81 -18.78 -11.42
CA GLN A 192 6.69 -19.84 -10.93
C GLN A 192 6.70 -19.98 -9.38
N ASN A 193 6.15 -18.99 -8.66
CA ASN A 193 6.17 -18.97 -7.20
C ASN A 193 4.75 -18.91 -6.59
N ASN A 194 4.13 -20.07 -6.45
CA ASN A 194 2.76 -20.23 -5.93
C ASN A 194 2.55 -19.76 -4.47
N LYS A 195 3.61 -19.37 -3.75
CA LYS A 195 3.52 -18.86 -2.37
C LYS A 195 3.20 -17.38 -2.29
N ILE A 196 3.34 -16.65 -3.39
CA ILE A 196 3.09 -15.20 -3.45
C ILE A 196 1.58 -14.95 -3.48
N LYS A 197 1.09 -14.09 -2.59
CA LYS A 197 -0.31 -13.69 -2.51
C LYS A 197 -0.57 -12.42 -3.31
N GLU A 198 -1.79 -12.24 -3.80
CA GLU A 198 -2.22 -11.08 -4.58
C GLU A 198 -1.79 -9.73 -3.98
N ALA A 199 -1.88 -9.58 -2.65
CA ALA A 199 -1.47 -8.36 -1.96
C ALA A 199 0.03 -8.05 -2.07
N GLU A 200 0.83 -9.02 -2.50
CA GLU A 200 2.29 -8.92 -2.62
C GLU A 200 2.75 -8.66 -4.05
N TYR A 201 1.87 -8.81 -5.05
CA TYR A 201 2.26 -8.73 -6.48
C TYR A 201 2.89 -7.39 -6.83
N SER A 202 2.28 -6.27 -6.46
CA SER A 202 2.88 -4.96 -6.71
C SER A 202 4.26 -4.82 -6.05
N HIS A 203 4.42 -5.31 -4.83
CA HIS A 203 5.69 -5.30 -4.11
C HIS A 203 6.76 -6.14 -4.81
N MET A 204 6.41 -7.33 -5.30
CA MET A 204 7.32 -8.20 -6.04
C MET A 204 7.73 -7.61 -7.38
N LEU A 205 6.79 -7.03 -8.13
CA LEU A 205 7.06 -6.31 -9.37
C LEU A 205 8.10 -5.20 -9.17
N TYR A 206 7.93 -4.36 -8.16
CA TYR A 206 8.90 -3.33 -7.83
C TYR A 206 10.27 -3.89 -7.44
N LYS A 207 10.33 -5.01 -6.73
CA LYS A 207 11.61 -5.67 -6.39
C LYS A 207 12.33 -6.20 -7.61
N ILE A 208 11.61 -6.83 -8.53
CA ILE A 208 12.17 -7.38 -9.76
C ILE A 208 12.71 -6.26 -10.65
N TYR A 209 11.91 -5.23 -10.86
CA TYR A 209 12.31 -4.04 -11.63
C TYR A 209 13.63 -3.44 -11.11
N ASN A 210 13.72 -3.16 -9.81
CA ASN A 210 14.92 -2.55 -9.24
C ASN A 210 16.14 -3.49 -9.28
N LYS A 211 15.95 -4.80 -9.22
CA LYS A 211 17.05 -5.76 -9.37
C LYS A 211 17.60 -5.72 -10.79
N ASN A 212 16.75 -5.49 -11.78
CA ASN A 212 17.15 -5.41 -13.20
C ASN A 212 17.74 -4.05 -13.55
N ALA A 213 17.24 -2.96 -12.98
CA ALA A 213 17.75 -1.61 -13.19
C ALA A 213 19.14 -1.34 -12.57
N ASN A 214 19.59 -2.19 -11.63
CA ASN A 214 20.90 -2.09 -10.98
C ASN A 214 21.92 -3.11 -11.52
N LYS A 215 21.64 -3.77 -12.65
CA LYS A 215 22.56 -4.57 -13.43
C LYS A 215 23.05 -3.79 -14.64
#